data_f13afecf90a9b317f7fada7683bfc550
#
_entry.id   f13afecf90a9b317f7fada7683bfc550
#
_cell.length_a   1.000
_cell.length_b   1.000
_cell.length_c   1.000
_cell.angle_alpha   90.00
_cell.angle_beta   90.00
_cell.angle_gamma   90.00
#
_symmetry.space_group_name_H-M   'P 1'
#
loop_
_entity.id
_entity.type
_entity.pdbx_description
1 polymer ?
#
loop_
_entity_poly.entity_id
_entity_poly.type
_entity_poly.pdbx_seq_one_letter_code
_entity_poly.pdbx_strand_id
1 'polypeptide(L)'
;FIGAFELDSEEVVYCTRYRPPLDNITRGRVDQLVGVVAAPDPEPEKREHVNHVYLTPLRDAQRELDSYSGTRLARIIQYLSSPEDQGAFVDSAQKAMRDLAAHPVVRGVQEAIQTPLTGLTAPGRKQTMDAAYDPPELVRLARNLRLKMAEAGLAVADLSESGLGYANLLFMATVVLELQKSKESELTLFLVEEPEAHLHPQLQSVLLQFLVDQAAASATDD
;
A
#
# COMPACT_ATOMS: atom_id res chain seq x y z
N PHE A 1 22.32 -13.75 6.34
CA PHE A 1 21.06 -14.49 6.20
C PHE A 1 21.21 -15.51 5.08
N ILE A 2 20.75 -16.72 5.31
CA ILE A 2 20.74 -17.83 4.35
C ILE A 2 19.33 -18.40 4.37
N GLY A 3 18.68 -18.43 3.22
CA GLY A 3 17.40 -19.11 3.01
C GLY A 3 17.53 -20.16 1.93
N ALA A 4 16.97 -21.35 2.15
CA ALA A 4 16.86 -22.41 1.15
C ALA A 4 15.37 -22.60 0.83
N PHE A 5 15.05 -22.65 -0.46
CA PHE A 5 13.69 -22.78 -0.98
C PHE A 5 13.66 -23.83 -2.08
N GLU A 6 12.55 -24.49 -2.25
CA GLU A 6 12.29 -25.37 -3.38
C GLU A 6 11.50 -24.59 -4.43
N LEU A 7 12.08 -24.43 -5.63
CA LEU A 7 11.45 -23.78 -6.77
C LEU A 7 11.52 -24.74 -7.96
N ASP A 8 10.40 -25.01 -8.63
CA ASP A 8 10.32 -25.92 -9.77
C ASP A 8 10.96 -27.30 -9.51
N SER A 9 10.81 -27.84 -8.29
CA SER A 9 11.42 -29.09 -7.82
C SER A 9 12.96 -29.04 -7.71
N GLU A 10 13.56 -27.86 -7.70
CA GLU A 10 14.97 -27.63 -7.43
C GLU A 10 15.17 -26.88 -6.11
N GLU A 11 16.11 -27.36 -5.28
CA GLU A 11 16.48 -26.64 -4.06
C GLU A 11 17.36 -25.44 -4.43
N VAL A 12 16.89 -24.24 -4.15
CA VAL A 12 17.59 -22.98 -4.36
C VAL A 12 18.00 -22.36 -3.04
N VAL A 13 19.29 -22.14 -2.84
CA VAL A 13 19.84 -21.52 -1.64
C VAL A 13 20.27 -20.10 -1.93
N TYR A 14 19.64 -19.12 -1.29
CA TYR A 14 20.02 -17.72 -1.35
C TYR A 14 20.75 -17.28 -0.09
N CYS A 15 21.84 -16.56 -0.25
CA CYS A 15 22.61 -15.99 0.84
C CYS A 15 22.78 -14.49 0.65
N THR A 16 22.43 -13.72 1.66
CA THR A 16 22.78 -12.29 1.72
C THR A 16 23.86 -12.12 2.79
N ARG A 17 25.04 -11.64 2.36
CA ARG A 17 26.21 -11.42 3.20
C ARG A 17 26.48 -9.94 3.32
N TYR A 18 26.42 -9.42 4.54
CA TYR A 18 26.89 -8.08 4.84
C TYR A 18 28.37 -8.10 5.19
N ARG A 19 29.16 -7.25 4.53
CA ARG A 19 30.54 -6.97 4.88
C ARG A 19 30.62 -5.58 5.49
N PRO A 20 30.99 -5.46 6.79
CA PRO A 20 31.16 -4.17 7.40
C PRO A 20 32.30 -3.39 6.71
N PRO A 21 32.28 -2.05 6.76
CA PRO A 21 33.36 -1.24 6.24
C PRO A 21 34.66 -1.50 7.02
N LEU A 22 35.78 -1.41 6.34
CA LEU A 22 37.12 -1.56 6.96
C LEU A 22 37.53 -0.30 7.72
N ASP A 23 36.84 0.81 7.47
CA ASP A 23 37.03 2.11 8.10
C ASP A 23 35.67 2.77 8.40
N ASN A 24 35.69 3.85 9.20
CA ASN A 24 34.47 4.57 9.58
C ASN A 24 33.93 5.51 8.46
N ILE A 25 34.54 5.52 7.29
CA ILE A 25 34.26 6.46 6.20
C ILE A 25 33.49 5.77 5.06
N THR A 26 33.77 4.49 4.81
CA THR A 26 33.13 3.72 3.73
C THR A 26 31.83 3.06 4.20
N ARG A 27 30.89 2.88 3.26
CA ARG A 27 29.66 2.12 3.53
C ARG A 27 29.95 0.64 3.47
N GLY A 28 29.31 -0.14 4.36
CA GLY A 28 29.32 -1.60 4.27
C GLY A 28 28.77 -2.08 2.92
N ARG A 29 29.24 -3.24 2.49
CA ARG A 29 28.81 -3.87 1.23
C ARG A 29 27.89 -5.04 1.50
N VAL A 30 26.82 -5.14 0.72
CA VAL A 30 25.94 -6.30 0.70
C VAL A 30 26.23 -7.11 -0.55
N ASP A 31 26.63 -8.36 -0.39
CA ASP A 31 26.80 -9.32 -1.49
C ASP A 31 25.57 -10.24 -1.50
N GLN A 32 25.01 -10.45 -2.68
CA GLN A 32 23.96 -11.43 -2.93
C GLN A 32 24.57 -12.65 -3.61
N LEU A 33 24.37 -13.81 -3.03
CA LEU A 33 25.03 -15.06 -3.42
C LEU A 33 23.96 -16.15 -3.57
N VAL A 34 24.24 -17.14 -4.40
CA VAL A 34 23.36 -18.28 -4.65
C VAL A 34 24.13 -19.59 -4.54
N GLY A 35 23.41 -20.64 -4.20
CA GLY A 35 23.94 -22.01 -4.06
C GLY A 35 24.70 -22.25 -2.77
N VAL A 36 24.99 -23.52 -2.52
CA VAL A 36 25.69 -23.98 -1.30
C VAL A 36 27.10 -23.38 -1.18
N VAL A 37 27.75 -23.12 -2.33
CA VAL A 37 29.11 -22.55 -2.39
C VAL A 37 29.08 -21.02 -2.26
N ALA A 38 27.91 -20.41 -2.16
CA ALA A 38 27.73 -18.96 -2.06
C ALA A 38 28.45 -18.21 -3.20
N ALA A 39 28.24 -18.62 -4.46
CA ALA A 39 28.70 -17.94 -5.64
C ALA A 39 27.87 -16.67 -5.93
N PRO A 40 28.40 -15.69 -6.69
CA PRO A 40 27.58 -14.58 -7.17
C PRO A 40 26.34 -15.11 -7.91
N ASP A 41 25.20 -14.48 -7.68
CA ASP A 41 23.91 -14.91 -8.25
C ASP A 41 23.93 -14.73 -9.78
N PRO A 42 23.89 -15.83 -10.57
CA PRO A 42 23.89 -15.74 -12.03
C PRO A 42 22.49 -15.48 -12.60
N GLU A 43 21.43 -15.67 -11.80
CA GLU A 43 20.03 -15.57 -12.21
C GLU A 43 19.24 -14.73 -11.19
N PRO A 44 19.49 -13.42 -11.12
CA PRO A 44 18.82 -12.56 -10.14
C PRO A 44 17.29 -12.54 -10.33
N GLU A 45 16.80 -12.86 -11.53
CA GLU A 45 15.37 -12.91 -11.86
C GLU A 45 14.64 -13.98 -11.03
N LYS A 46 15.28 -15.09 -10.68
CA LYS A 46 14.69 -16.13 -9.81
C LYS A 46 14.34 -15.60 -8.40
N ARG A 47 14.95 -14.49 -7.97
CA ARG A 47 14.59 -13.85 -6.70
C ARG A 47 13.26 -13.16 -6.73
N GLU A 48 12.76 -12.81 -7.91
CA GLU A 48 11.45 -12.19 -8.11
C GLU A 48 10.32 -13.19 -7.79
N HIS A 49 10.61 -14.49 -7.84
CA HIS A 49 9.69 -15.56 -7.43
C HIS A 49 9.49 -15.63 -5.91
N VAL A 50 10.39 -15.00 -5.13
CA VAL A 50 10.28 -14.93 -3.67
C VAL A 50 9.93 -13.51 -3.27
N ASN A 51 8.68 -13.31 -2.90
CA ASN A 51 8.23 -12.04 -2.32
C ASN A 51 8.36 -12.08 -0.79
N HIS A 52 8.71 -10.96 -0.19
CA HIS A 52 8.74 -10.85 1.26
C HIS A 52 8.24 -9.50 1.74
N VAL A 53 7.49 -9.51 2.80
CA VAL A 53 7.11 -8.31 3.54
C VAL A 53 7.63 -8.44 4.97
N TYR A 54 8.41 -7.46 5.38
CA TYR A 54 8.97 -7.39 6.71
C TYR A 54 8.31 -6.25 7.49
N LEU A 55 7.72 -6.59 8.63
CA LEU A 55 7.12 -5.63 9.54
C LEU A 55 8.00 -5.48 10.79
N THR A 56 8.52 -4.28 11.00
CA THR A 56 9.33 -3.93 12.17
C THR A 56 8.47 -3.79 13.43
N PRO A 57 9.03 -3.90 14.64
CA PRO A 57 8.30 -3.77 15.91
C PRO A 57 7.67 -2.38 16.09
N LEU A 58 8.43 -1.34 15.76
CA LEU A 58 7.99 0.05 15.86
C LEU A 58 7.30 0.47 14.56
N ARG A 59 6.02 0.15 14.46
CA ARG A 59 5.18 0.56 13.31
C ARG A 59 4.36 1.77 13.73
N ASP A 60 4.44 2.78 12.94
CA ASP A 60 3.42 3.82 12.95
C ASP A 60 2.27 3.38 12.03
N ALA A 61 1.50 2.38 12.51
CA ALA A 61 0.38 1.82 11.75
C ALA A 61 -0.63 2.91 11.34
N GLN A 62 -0.83 3.92 12.18
CA GLN A 62 -1.68 5.06 11.85
C GLN A 62 -1.12 5.83 10.66
N ARG A 63 0.18 6.16 10.70
CA ARG A 63 0.84 6.87 9.60
C ARG A 63 0.90 6.03 8.33
N GLU A 64 1.18 4.74 8.44
CA GLU A 64 1.18 3.82 7.31
C GLU A 64 -0.20 3.69 6.67
N LEU A 65 -1.26 3.64 7.46
CA LEU A 65 -2.63 3.62 6.98
C LEU A 65 -3.09 5.00 6.46
N ASP A 66 -2.60 6.10 7.02
CA ASP A 66 -3.01 7.46 6.61
C ASP A 66 -2.25 8.01 5.41
N SER A 67 -0.93 7.80 5.31
CA SER A 67 -0.13 8.43 4.26
C SER A 67 0.33 7.49 3.15
N TYR A 68 0.63 6.23 3.48
CA TYR A 68 1.03 5.19 2.51
C TYR A 68 -0.14 4.29 2.09
N SER A 69 -1.19 4.24 2.90
CA SER A 69 -2.34 3.37 2.64
C SER A 69 -3.01 3.63 1.29
N GLY A 70 -2.92 4.85 0.76
CA GLY A 70 -3.47 5.14 -0.55
C GLY A 70 -2.92 4.23 -1.64
N THR A 71 -1.63 3.91 -1.62
CA THR A 71 -1.04 2.97 -2.58
C THR A 71 -1.42 1.52 -2.24
N ARG A 72 -1.42 1.16 -0.94
CA ARG A 72 -1.84 -0.17 -0.49
C ARG A 72 -3.33 -0.41 -0.75
N LEU A 73 -4.20 0.53 -0.37
CA LEU A 73 -5.63 0.45 -0.67
C LEU A 73 -5.91 0.42 -2.17
N ALA A 74 -5.16 1.15 -2.98
CA ALA A 74 -5.28 1.08 -4.43
C ALA A 74 -4.97 -0.32 -4.96
N ARG A 75 -3.91 -0.97 -4.47
CA ARG A 75 -3.58 -2.36 -4.82
C ARG A 75 -4.67 -3.32 -4.37
N ILE A 76 -5.15 -3.20 -3.13
CA ILE A 76 -6.25 -4.02 -2.63
C ILE A 76 -7.49 -3.87 -3.51
N ILE A 77 -7.86 -2.64 -3.89
CA ILE A 77 -8.97 -2.39 -4.81
C ILE A 77 -8.71 -3.08 -6.16
N GLN A 78 -7.50 -2.94 -6.71
CA GLN A 78 -7.11 -3.58 -7.97
C GLN A 78 -7.23 -5.10 -7.92
N TYR A 79 -6.84 -5.73 -6.81
CA TYR A 79 -6.93 -7.19 -6.64
C TYR A 79 -8.35 -7.70 -6.38
N LEU A 80 -9.20 -6.91 -5.74
CA LEU A 80 -10.55 -7.30 -5.36
C LEU A 80 -11.61 -6.98 -6.42
N SER A 81 -11.31 -6.12 -7.39
CA SER A 81 -12.27 -5.66 -8.39
C SER A 81 -11.79 -5.92 -9.81
N SER A 82 -12.75 -6.13 -10.72
CA SER A 82 -12.45 -6.24 -12.15
C SER A 82 -12.00 -4.91 -12.74
N PRO A 83 -11.28 -4.89 -13.88
CA PRO A 83 -10.96 -3.64 -14.58
C PRO A 83 -12.20 -2.80 -14.93
N GLU A 84 -13.33 -3.46 -15.19
CA GLU A 84 -14.62 -2.80 -15.49
C GLU A 84 -15.17 -2.07 -14.26
N ASP A 85 -15.14 -2.73 -13.08
CA ASP A 85 -15.57 -2.13 -11.81
C ASP A 85 -14.67 -0.95 -11.41
N GLN A 86 -13.36 -1.07 -11.62
CA GLN A 86 -12.40 0.01 -11.40
C GLN A 86 -12.69 1.22 -12.30
N GLY A 87 -12.97 0.95 -13.59
CA GLY A 87 -13.40 1.98 -14.56
C GLY A 87 -14.68 2.66 -14.12
N ALA A 88 -15.71 1.91 -13.76
CA ALA A 88 -17.00 2.43 -13.30
C ALA A 88 -16.86 3.28 -12.02
N PHE A 89 -15.95 2.88 -11.10
CA PHE A 89 -15.65 3.67 -9.91
C PHE A 89 -15.00 5.01 -10.24
N VAL A 90 -13.99 5.02 -11.14
CA VAL A 90 -13.33 6.24 -11.60
C VAL A 90 -14.30 7.16 -12.35
N ASP A 91 -15.16 6.61 -13.22
CA ASP A 91 -16.19 7.36 -13.96
C ASP A 91 -17.19 8.01 -13.01
N SER A 92 -17.58 7.32 -11.95
CA SER A 92 -18.46 7.86 -10.91
C SER A 92 -17.81 9.04 -10.18
N ALA A 93 -16.54 8.94 -9.85
CA ALA A 93 -15.77 10.02 -9.26
C ALA A 93 -15.63 11.22 -10.22
N GLN A 94 -15.37 10.95 -11.51
CA GLN A 94 -15.28 11.99 -12.52
C GLN A 94 -16.61 12.74 -12.72
N LYS A 95 -17.74 12.03 -12.66
CA LYS A 95 -19.06 12.65 -12.69
C LYS A 95 -19.28 13.57 -11.48
N ALA A 96 -18.97 13.10 -10.28
CA ALA A 96 -19.08 13.89 -9.05
C ALA A 96 -18.20 15.16 -9.11
N MET A 97 -16.99 15.08 -9.66
CA MET A 97 -16.10 16.23 -9.84
C MET A 97 -16.62 17.22 -10.86
N ARG A 98 -17.24 16.76 -11.95
CA ARG A 98 -17.93 17.64 -12.91
C ARG A 98 -19.11 18.37 -12.26
N ASP A 99 -19.90 17.67 -11.46
CA ASP A 99 -21.02 18.28 -10.75
C ASP A 99 -20.54 19.33 -9.74
N LEU A 100 -19.41 19.09 -9.05
CA LEU A 100 -18.78 20.08 -8.18
C LEU A 100 -18.23 21.28 -8.94
N ALA A 101 -17.61 21.08 -10.11
CA ALA A 101 -17.16 22.19 -10.98
C ALA A 101 -18.32 23.07 -11.45
N ALA A 102 -19.50 22.47 -11.65
CA ALA A 102 -20.70 23.19 -11.99
C ALA A 102 -21.41 23.89 -10.82
N HIS A 103 -20.91 23.69 -9.57
CA HIS A 103 -21.52 24.28 -8.39
C HIS A 103 -21.46 25.81 -8.40
N PRO A 104 -22.53 26.53 -7.91
CA PRO A 104 -22.57 27.99 -7.93
C PRO A 104 -21.37 28.70 -7.32
N VAL A 105 -20.75 28.12 -6.29
CA VAL A 105 -19.54 28.67 -5.65
C VAL A 105 -18.38 28.72 -6.66
N VAL A 106 -18.14 27.64 -7.42
CA VAL A 106 -17.06 27.56 -8.41
C VAL A 106 -17.35 28.51 -9.58
N ARG A 107 -18.58 28.54 -10.03
CA ARG A 107 -19.03 29.51 -11.09
C ARG A 107 -18.85 30.95 -10.65
N GLY A 108 -19.17 31.28 -9.39
CA GLY A 108 -18.98 32.61 -8.84
C GLY A 108 -17.50 33.05 -8.86
N VAL A 109 -16.58 32.12 -8.52
CA VAL A 109 -15.14 32.36 -8.61
C VAL A 109 -14.71 32.56 -10.06
N GLN A 110 -15.20 31.72 -10.96
CA GLN A 110 -14.94 31.81 -12.39
C GLN A 110 -15.37 33.16 -12.98
N GLU A 111 -16.59 33.61 -12.69
CA GLU A 111 -17.13 34.90 -13.13
C GLU A 111 -16.34 36.08 -12.56
N ALA A 112 -15.99 36.01 -11.26
CA ALA A 112 -15.20 37.04 -10.59
C ALA A 112 -13.80 37.21 -11.19
N ILE A 113 -13.19 36.14 -11.69
CA ILE A 113 -11.89 36.21 -12.40
C ILE A 113 -12.07 36.58 -13.88
N GLN A 114 -13.11 36.09 -14.53
CA GLN A 114 -13.38 36.38 -15.94
C GLN A 114 -13.55 37.89 -16.22
N THR A 115 -14.21 38.60 -15.30
CA THR A 115 -14.48 40.04 -15.46
C THR A 115 -13.20 40.87 -15.61
N PRO A 116 -12.22 40.84 -14.66
CA PRO A 116 -10.98 41.58 -14.84
C PRO A 116 -10.12 41.03 -16.00
N LEU A 117 -10.14 39.70 -16.24
CA LEU A 117 -9.41 39.10 -17.36
C LEU A 117 -9.85 39.70 -18.71
N THR A 118 -11.16 39.91 -18.90
CA THR A 118 -11.70 40.50 -20.09
C THR A 118 -11.20 41.95 -20.27
N GLY A 119 -11.07 42.73 -19.18
CA GLY A 119 -10.50 44.08 -19.20
C GLY A 119 -9.00 44.12 -19.52
N LEU A 120 -8.23 43.12 -19.03
CA LEU A 120 -6.78 43.04 -19.26
C LEU A 120 -6.40 42.56 -20.66
N THR A 121 -7.23 41.74 -21.28
CA THR A 121 -6.92 41.12 -22.60
C THR A 121 -7.32 41.97 -23.80
N ALA A 122 -7.88 43.18 -23.61
CA ALA A 122 -8.21 44.27 -24.51
C ALA A 122 -8.40 43.94 -26.02
N PRO A 123 -8.93 44.78 -26.89
CA PRO A 123 -9.90 44.42 -27.92
C PRO A 123 -9.48 43.41 -29.01
N GLY A 124 -8.29 42.79 -28.89
CA GLY A 124 -7.81 41.90 -29.96
C GLY A 124 -7.99 40.38 -29.72
N ARG A 125 -7.96 39.86 -28.50
CA ARG A 125 -8.08 38.42 -28.21
C ARG A 125 -8.84 38.18 -26.91
N LYS A 126 -10.14 37.94 -27.03
CA LYS A 126 -10.95 37.51 -25.85
C LYS A 126 -10.44 36.19 -25.33
N GLN A 127 -10.12 36.15 -24.03
CA GLN A 127 -9.77 34.93 -23.30
C GLN A 127 -10.99 34.48 -22.50
N THR A 128 -11.23 33.17 -22.51
CA THR A 128 -12.27 32.55 -21.70
C THR A 128 -11.54 31.65 -20.67
N MET A 129 -11.91 31.76 -19.41
CA MET A 129 -11.42 30.93 -18.34
C MET A 129 -12.47 29.88 -17.98
N ASP A 130 -12.04 28.67 -17.74
CA ASP A 130 -12.84 27.61 -17.16
C ASP A 130 -12.17 27.07 -15.92
N ALA A 131 -12.97 26.58 -14.95
CA ALA A 131 -12.50 25.97 -13.74
C ALA A 131 -12.93 24.49 -13.72
N ALA A 132 -11.97 23.60 -13.75
CA ALA A 132 -12.20 22.17 -13.77
C ALA A 132 -11.33 21.47 -12.71
N TYR A 133 -11.77 20.32 -12.25
CA TYR A 133 -10.95 19.42 -11.44
C TYR A 133 -10.09 18.54 -12.36
N ASP A 134 -8.91 18.18 -11.88
CA ASP A 134 -8.09 17.17 -12.55
C ASP A 134 -8.85 15.84 -12.68
N PRO A 135 -8.62 15.09 -13.76
CA PRO A 135 -9.18 13.76 -13.92
C PRO A 135 -8.82 12.87 -12.72
N PRO A 136 -9.80 12.18 -12.11
CA PRO A 136 -9.51 11.28 -11.01
C PRO A 136 -8.77 10.04 -11.49
N GLU A 137 -7.77 9.63 -10.73
CA GLU A 137 -7.06 8.36 -10.89
C GLU A 137 -7.38 7.46 -9.70
N LEU A 138 -7.45 6.13 -9.92
CA LEU A 138 -7.75 5.16 -8.87
C LEU A 138 -6.84 5.35 -7.64
N VAL A 139 -5.53 5.52 -7.86
CA VAL A 139 -4.55 5.72 -6.78
C VAL A 139 -4.82 7.01 -5.99
N ARG A 140 -5.20 8.09 -6.67
CA ARG A 140 -5.54 9.36 -6.01
C ARG A 140 -6.84 9.24 -5.20
N LEU A 141 -7.85 8.56 -5.74
CA LEU A 141 -9.09 8.28 -5.01
C LEU A 141 -8.83 7.42 -3.78
N ALA A 142 -8.03 6.36 -3.91
CA ALA A 142 -7.66 5.49 -2.81
C ALA A 142 -6.87 6.22 -1.70
N ARG A 143 -6.02 7.20 -2.04
CA ARG A 143 -5.31 8.03 -1.06
C ARG A 143 -6.25 8.91 -0.22
N ASN A 144 -7.41 9.24 -0.74
CA ASN A 144 -8.42 10.00 0.00
C ASN A 144 -9.37 9.10 0.80
N LEU A 145 -9.32 7.77 0.57
CA LEU A 145 -10.10 6.81 1.33
C LEU A 145 -9.48 6.64 2.72
N ARG A 146 -10.29 6.82 3.76
CA ARG A 146 -9.87 6.63 5.15
C ARG A 146 -10.52 5.38 5.71
N LEU A 147 -9.70 4.50 6.26
CA LEU A 147 -10.19 3.37 7.03
C LEU A 147 -10.56 3.86 8.43
N LYS A 148 -11.76 3.50 8.87
CA LYS A 148 -12.28 3.83 10.18
C LYS A 148 -12.67 2.55 10.89
N MET A 149 -12.55 2.53 12.21
CA MET A 149 -12.84 1.35 13.00
C MET A 149 -13.59 1.74 14.28
N ALA A 150 -14.46 0.84 14.75
CA ALA A 150 -15.10 0.92 16.05
C ALA A 150 -15.38 -0.47 16.57
N GLU A 151 -15.57 -0.59 17.87
CA GLU A 151 -16.17 -1.79 18.46
C GLU A 151 -17.64 -1.92 18.01
N ALA A 152 -18.10 -3.17 17.95
CA ALA A 152 -19.48 -3.44 17.53
C ALA A 152 -20.49 -2.68 18.40
N GLY A 153 -21.33 -1.87 17.77
CA GLY A 153 -22.34 -1.05 18.44
C GLY A 153 -21.90 0.39 18.77
N LEU A 154 -20.65 0.76 18.51
CA LEU A 154 -20.16 2.13 18.65
C LEU A 154 -20.12 2.86 17.32
N ALA A 155 -20.11 4.20 17.35
CA ALA A 155 -19.90 5.00 16.15
C ALA A 155 -18.48 4.83 15.62
N VAL A 156 -18.34 4.66 14.31
CA VAL A 156 -17.05 4.49 13.65
C VAL A 156 -16.26 5.80 13.71
N ALA A 157 -15.08 5.75 14.32
CA ALA A 157 -14.17 6.89 14.48
C ALA A 157 -12.91 6.75 13.65
N ASP A 158 -12.14 7.82 13.55
CA ASP A 158 -10.85 7.79 12.86
C ASP A 158 -9.84 6.91 13.62
N LEU A 159 -8.90 6.29 12.91
CA LEU A 159 -7.89 5.41 13.51
C LEU A 159 -7.02 6.11 14.55
N SER A 160 -6.85 7.42 14.43
CA SER A 160 -6.15 8.25 15.42
C SER A 160 -6.84 8.23 16.80
N GLU A 161 -8.13 7.96 16.85
CA GLU A 161 -8.94 7.84 18.06
C GLU A 161 -8.98 6.39 18.57
N SER A 162 -8.60 5.43 17.71
CA SER A 162 -8.48 4.02 18.08
C SER A 162 -7.13 3.79 18.75
N GLY A 163 -7.08 2.90 19.75
CA GLY A 163 -5.81 2.55 20.39
C GLY A 163 -4.80 1.96 19.37
N LEU A 164 -3.50 2.18 19.60
CA LEU A 164 -2.40 1.71 18.73
C LEU A 164 -2.50 0.21 18.40
N GLY A 165 -2.98 -0.61 19.33
CA GLY A 165 -3.18 -2.05 19.13
C GLY A 165 -4.16 -2.35 18.00
N TYR A 166 -5.31 -1.67 17.97
CA TYR A 166 -6.31 -1.88 16.93
C TYR A 166 -5.85 -1.36 15.57
N ALA A 167 -5.14 -0.22 15.53
CA ALA A 167 -4.53 0.27 14.30
C ALA A 167 -3.50 -0.73 13.74
N ASN A 168 -2.68 -1.35 14.59
CA ASN A 168 -1.75 -2.41 14.20
C ASN A 168 -2.47 -3.64 13.64
N LEU A 169 -3.57 -4.08 14.26
CA LEU A 169 -4.37 -5.21 13.76
C LEU A 169 -4.94 -4.91 12.37
N LEU A 170 -5.52 -3.72 12.20
CA LEU A 170 -6.07 -3.32 10.90
C LEU A 170 -4.96 -3.25 9.83
N PHE A 171 -3.81 -2.69 10.18
CA PHE A 171 -2.66 -2.65 9.28
C PHE A 171 -2.20 -4.05 8.88
N MET A 172 -2.03 -4.98 9.82
CA MET A 172 -1.66 -6.37 9.54
C MET A 172 -2.70 -7.06 8.66
N ALA A 173 -4.00 -6.86 8.91
CA ALA A 173 -5.06 -7.41 8.07
C ALA A 173 -4.96 -6.92 6.63
N THR A 174 -4.64 -5.63 6.41
CA THR A 174 -4.45 -5.11 5.04
C THR A 174 -3.22 -5.71 4.36
N VAL A 175 -2.12 -5.93 5.10
CA VAL A 175 -0.91 -6.58 4.57
C VAL A 175 -1.19 -8.03 4.19
N VAL A 176 -1.83 -8.80 5.07
CA VAL A 176 -2.18 -10.20 4.78
C VAL A 176 -3.08 -10.30 3.56
N LEU A 177 -4.09 -9.42 3.44
CA LEU A 177 -4.97 -9.39 2.27
C LEU A 177 -4.20 -9.07 0.98
N GLU A 178 -3.25 -8.12 1.02
CA GLU A 178 -2.38 -7.80 -0.11
C GLU A 178 -1.54 -9.03 -0.53
N LEU A 179 -0.95 -9.74 0.44
CA LEU A 179 -0.14 -10.92 0.19
C LEU A 179 -0.95 -12.09 -0.38
N GLN A 180 -2.14 -12.36 0.15
CA GLN A 180 -3.03 -13.43 -0.35
C GLN A 180 -3.44 -13.23 -1.82
N LYS A 181 -3.50 -11.98 -2.28
CA LYS A 181 -3.94 -11.65 -3.63
C LYS A 181 -2.79 -11.42 -4.61
N SER A 182 -1.55 -11.29 -4.11
CA SER A 182 -0.34 -11.18 -4.92
C SER A 182 0.07 -12.57 -5.45
N LYS A 183 -0.57 -13.02 -6.54
CA LYS A 183 -0.29 -14.31 -7.19
C LYS A 183 0.97 -14.32 -8.07
N GLU A 184 1.78 -13.26 -8.03
CA GLU A 184 2.94 -13.10 -8.92
C GLU A 184 4.19 -13.82 -8.41
N SER A 185 4.18 -14.31 -7.17
CA SER A 185 5.34 -14.95 -6.53
C SER A 185 5.03 -16.38 -6.14
N GLU A 186 5.94 -17.31 -6.42
CA GLU A 186 5.83 -18.71 -6.01
C GLU A 186 5.93 -18.88 -4.49
N LEU A 187 6.72 -18.03 -3.83
CA LEU A 187 6.83 -18.02 -2.38
C LEU A 187 6.63 -16.61 -1.83
N THR A 188 5.72 -16.48 -0.87
CA THR A 188 5.50 -15.22 -0.15
C THR A 188 5.85 -15.40 1.33
N LEU A 189 6.84 -14.63 1.80
CA LEU A 189 7.29 -14.62 3.18
C LEU A 189 6.73 -13.40 3.91
N PHE A 190 5.99 -13.63 4.98
CA PHE A 190 5.53 -12.60 5.89
C PHE A 190 6.32 -12.65 7.19
N LEU A 191 7.27 -11.72 7.34
CA LEU A 191 8.17 -11.63 8.48
C LEU A 191 7.67 -10.52 9.41
N VAL A 192 7.31 -10.88 10.62
CA VAL A 192 6.76 -9.94 11.61
C VAL A 192 7.58 -10.02 12.88
N GLU A 193 8.13 -8.90 13.32
CA GLU A 193 8.73 -8.77 14.64
C GLU A 193 7.71 -8.20 15.63
N GLU A 194 7.67 -8.78 16.84
CA GLU A 194 6.79 -8.38 17.95
C GLU A 194 5.33 -8.11 17.48
N PRO A 195 4.67 -9.08 16.81
CA PRO A 195 3.31 -8.89 16.33
C PRO A 195 2.32 -8.52 17.45
N GLU A 196 2.63 -8.91 18.68
CA GLU A 196 1.88 -8.66 19.91
C GLU A 196 2.08 -7.27 20.49
N ALA A 197 3.03 -6.48 19.98
CA ALA A 197 3.33 -5.16 20.54
C ALA A 197 2.08 -4.26 20.57
N HIS A 198 1.86 -3.65 21.74
CA HIS A 198 0.70 -2.79 22.02
C HIS A 198 -0.68 -3.48 22.00
N LEU A 199 -0.72 -4.83 21.91
CA LEU A 199 -1.97 -5.58 21.99
C LEU A 199 -2.27 -6.04 23.42
N HIS A 200 -3.55 -6.00 23.77
CA HIS A 200 -4.00 -6.67 24.99
C HIS A 200 -3.75 -8.19 24.89
N PRO A 201 -3.36 -8.89 25.97
CA PRO A 201 -3.00 -10.32 25.93
C PRO A 201 -4.03 -11.24 25.23
N GLN A 202 -5.32 -10.94 25.36
CA GLN A 202 -6.36 -11.69 24.68
C GLN A 202 -6.27 -11.57 23.15
N LEU A 203 -5.94 -10.38 22.63
CA LEU A 203 -5.78 -10.14 21.21
C LEU A 203 -4.50 -10.72 20.65
N GLN A 204 -3.44 -10.86 21.47
CA GLN A 204 -2.19 -11.50 21.08
C GLN A 204 -2.41 -12.96 20.65
N SER A 205 -3.15 -13.72 21.46
CA SER A 205 -3.47 -15.12 21.13
C SER A 205 -4.32 -15.25 19.86
N VAL A 206 -5.29 -14.35 19.68
CA VAL A 206 -6.15 -14.33 18.48
C VAL A 206 -5.32 -14.00 17.25
N LEU A 207 -4.42 -13.01 17.34
CA LEU A 207 -3.55 -12.64 16.24
C LEU A 207 -2.60 -13.77 15.83
N LEU A 208 -1.94 -14.41 16.81
CA LEU A 208 -1.02 -15.52 16.53
C LEU A 208 -1.76 -16.68 15.86
N GLN A 209 -2.96 -17.03 16.35
CA GLN A 209 -3.78 -18.07 15.72
C GLN A 209 -4.17 -17.67 14.30
N PHE A 210 -4.59 -16.43 14.06
CA PHE A 210 -4.89 -15.93 12.72
C PHE A 210 -3.71 -16.07 11.77
N LEU A 211 -2.49 -15.70 12.19
CA LEU A 211 -1.28 -15.82 11.35
C LEU A 211 -0.95 -17.28 11.03
N VAL A 212 -1.12 -18.19 11.98
CA VAL A 212 -0.94 -19.64 11.77
C VAL A 212 -1.97 -20.17 10.77
N ASP A 213 -3.23 -19.79 10.92
CA ASP A 213 -4.30 -20.23 10.01
C ASP A 213 -4.06 -19.71 8.58
N GLN A 214 -3.58 -18.47 8.42
CA GLN A 214 -3.22 -17.92 7.12
C GLN A 214 -2.05 -18.66 6.46
N ALA A 215 -1.01 -18.97 7.24
CA ALA A 215 0.14 -19.75 6.75
C ALA A 215 -0.29 -21.18 6.34
N ALA A 216 -1.18 -21.81 7.11
CA ALA A 216 -1.69 -23.15 6.78
C ALA A 216 -2.58 -23.12 5.52
N ALA A 217 -3.42 -22.09 5.34
CA ALA A 217 -4.27 -21.95 4.17
C ALA A 217 -3.46 -21.75 2.89
N SER A 218 -2.36 -20.97 2.95
CA SER A 218 -1.50 -20.76 1.79
C SER A 218 -0.74 -21.99 1.34
N ALA A 219 -0.49 -22.95 2.24
CA ALA A 219 0.20 -24.21 1.93
C ALA A 219 -0.71 -25.28 1.27
N THR A 220 -2.02 -25.04 1.21
CA THR A 220 -3.01 -25.99 0.67
C THR A 220 -3.57 -25.59 -0.69
N ASP A 221 -3.17 -24.45 -1.23
CA ASP A 221 -3.60 -23.95 -2.55
C ASP A 221 -2.69 -24.39 -3.72
N ASP A 222 -1.79 -25.38 -3.49
CA ASP A 222 -0.93 -26.05 -4.49
C ASP A 222 -1.59 -27.29 -5.11
#